data_74d377c00d8880a3c31dc6e642f043a2
#
_entry.id   74d377c00d8880a3c31dc6e642f043a2
#
_cell.length_a   1.000
_cell.length_b   1.000
_cell.length_c   1.000
_cell.angle_alpha   90.00
_cell.angle_beta   90.00
_cell.angle_gamma   90.00
#
_symmetry.space_group_name_H-M   'P 1'
#
loop_
_entity.id
_entity.type
_entity.pdbx_description
1 polymer ?
#
loop_
_entity_poly.entity_id
_entity_poly.type
_entity_poly.pdbx_seq_one_letter_code
_entity_poly.pdbx_strand_id
1 'polypeptide(L)'
;MATVPTAKRVTADAIAPQRTVLPGVTEYRGAGAVAKAQTQFGEKLSASADDWTKIGASIQFSDEKLDKKNQTNVLKRTISDHTDGNKERGIEGWKSRIGQNSLDTAAQSKAELRKVVTQQLADLKSAQWVKDELSVDAESYLLENEVGQDLHNITQRKAARLTTNKTTLRQTSRDLDNIVAGDIEGEDRLIDEIGVVALDMARQDGLTDKNNIDEYIKSYQSAAIGSRIKFLQSTDELRAAKDLYDRTEGLLSGPLKLELSELVETGGVKADTLTAFDNITRVPGRSHEQMI
;
A
#
# COMPACT_ATOMS: atom_id res chain seq x y z
N MET A 1 -0.40 22.79 49.71
CA MET A 1 0.50 22.50 50.84
C MET A 1 0.64 21.00 50.92
N ALA A 2 1.76 20.46 50.47
CA ALA A 2 2.03 19.03 50.56
C ALA A 2 2.57 18.72 51.95
N THR A 3 1.84 17.91 52.71
CA THR A 3 2.26 17.40 54.03
C THR A 3 3.35 16.35 53.79
N VAL A 4 4.57 16.64 54.23
CA VAL A 4 5.67 15.70 54.30
C VAL A 4 5.33 14.61 55.31
N PRO A 5 5.28 13.32 54.92
CA PRO A 5 5.06 12.26 55.92
C PRO A 5 6.24 12.16 56.84
N THR A 6 5.97 12.28 58.16
CA THR A 6 6.97 12.08 59.21
C THR A 6 7.46 10.62 59.15
N ALA A 7 8.71 10.42 58.81
CA ALA A 7 9.33 9.10 58.76
C ALA A 7 9.39 8.50 60.18
N LYS A 8 8.74 7.34 60.39
CA LYS A 8 8.94 6.50 61.58
C LYS A 8 10.41 6.07 61.61
N ARG A 9 11.05 6.19 62.77
CA ARG A 9 12.39 5.68 63.02
C ARG A 9 12.46 4.21 62.64
N VAL A 10 13.13 3.90 61.58
CA VAL A 10 13.47 2.52 61.21
C VAL A 10 14.87 2.25 61.73
N THR A 11 15.03 1.31 62.67
CA THR A 11 16.32 0.86 63.17
C THR A 11 17.07 0.15 62.04
N ALA A 12 18.39 0.31 62.00
CA ALA A 12 19.27 -0.14 60.93
C ALA A 12 19.22 -1.67 60.64
N ASP A 13 18.67 -2.45 61.54
CA ASP A 13 18.56 -3.92 61.39
C ASP A 13 17.37 -4.42 60.57
N ALA A 14 16.49 -3.54 60.11
CA ALA A 14 15.26 -3.93 59.41
C ALA A 14 15.39 -3.92 57.86
N ILE A 15 16.56 -3.60 57.31
CA ILE A 15 16.73 -3.52 55.85
C ILE A 15 17.85 -4.45 55.37
N ALA A 16 17.65 -5.77 55.54
CA ALA A 16 18.28 -6.72 54.67
C ALA A 16 17.47 -6.78 53.36
N PRO A 17 18.06 -6.55 52.20
CA PRO A 17 17.31 -6.66 50.96
C PRO A 17 16.92 -8.13 50.76
N GLN A 18 15.67 -8.50 51.09
CA GLN A 18 15.13 -9.76 50.60
C GLN A 18 15.07 -9.68 49.05
N ARG A 19 15.96 -10.42 48.40
CA ARG A 19 15.88 -10.70 46.99
C ARG A 19 14.63 -11.53 46.72
N THR A 20 13.51 -10.89 46.48
CA THR A 20 12.36 -11.56 45.85
C THR A 20 12.64 -11.59 44.35
N VAL A 21 13.23 -12.70 43.87
CA VAL A 21 13.35 -13.00 42.47
C VAL A 21 11.96 -13.42 41.98
N LEU A 22 11.24 -12.51 41.40
CA LEU A 22 10.02 -12.85 40.64
C LEU A 22 10.47 -13.44 39.30
N PRO A 23 10.01 -14.65 38.91
CA PRO A 23 10.37 -15.24 37.64
C PRO A 23 9.79 -14.41 36.50
N GLY A 24 10.65 -13.91 35.63
CA GLY A 24 10.26 -13.22 34.38
C GLY A 24 10.43 -11.70 34.37
N VAL A 25 10.99 -11.09 35.41
CA VAL A 25 11.37 -9.65 35.37
C VAL A 25 12.84 -9.51 35.07
N THR A 26 13.17 -9.05 33.87
CA THR A 26 14.51 -8.59 33.51
C THR A 26 15.03 -7.61 34.56
N GLU A 27 16.25 -7.86 35.05
CA GLU A 27 16.91 -7.05 36.07
C GLU A 27 16.75 -5.54 35.79
N TYR A 28 16.05 -4.89 36.70
CA TYR A 28 15.90 -3.44 36.70
C TYR A 28 17.28 -2.83 37.02
N ARG A 29 18.00 -2.35 36.02
CA ARG A 29 19.28 -1.62 36.22
C ARG A 29 19.14 -0.37 37.12
N GLY A 30 17.91 0.06 37.46
CA GLY A 30 17.59 1.12 38.41
C GLY A 30 17.79 0.76 39.85
N ALA A 31 17.66 -0.52 40.23
CA ALA A 31 17.83 -0.96 41.63
C ALA A 31 19.24 -0.69 42.17
N GLY A 32 20.26 -0.79 41.31
CA GLY A 32 21.63 -0.47 41.68
C GLY A 32 21.89 1.02 41.95
N ALA A 33 21.16 1.93 41.26
CA ALA A 33 21.28 3.36 41.52
C ALA A 33 20.60 3.77 42.82
N VAL A 34 19.46 3.17 43.13
CA VAL A 34 18.74 3.39 44.40
C VAL A 34 19.52 2.81 45.58
N ALA A 35 20.11 1.61 45.45
CA ALA A 35 20.96 1.02 46.45
C ALA A 35 22.22 1.84 46.71
N LYS A 36 22.88 2.36 45.67
CA LYS A 36 24.02 3.30 45.79
C LYS A 36 23.60 4.62 46.46
N ALA A 37 22.46 5.18 46.09
CA ALA A 37 21.93 6.38 46.76
C ALA A 37 21.60 6.13 48.24
N GLN A 38 21.07 4.96 48.60
CA GLN A 38 20.82 4.57 49.98
C GLN A 38 22.11 4.32 50.77
N THR A 39 23.15 3.74 50.18
CA THR A 39 24.45 3.52 50.82
C THR A 39 25.17 4.87 51.06
N GLN A 40 25.20 5.75 50.09
CA GLN A 40 25.72 7.13 50.23
C GLN A 40 24.90 7.96 51.24
N PHE A 41 23.61 7.63 51.39
CA PHE A 41 22.72 8.21 52.39
C PHE A 41 23.10 7.81 53.83
N GLY A 42 23.44 6.54 54.05
CA GLY A 42 23.91 6.04 55.37
C GLY A 42 25.22 6.68 55.81
N GLU A 43 26.10 6.97 54.88
CA GLU A 43 27.42 7.58 55.15
C GLU A 43 27.38 9.10 55.42
N LYS A 44 26.28 9.75 54.98
CA LYS A 44 26.10 11.22 55.15
C LYS A 44 25.10 11.62 56.21
N LEU A 45 24.69 10.71 57.06
CA LEU A 45 23.73 10.93 58.18
C LEU A 45 24.17 11.99 59.19
N SER A 46 25.40 12.46 59.10
CA SER A 46 25.93 13.53 59.98
C SER A 46 26.02 14.91 59.35
N ALA A 47 25.59 15.04 58.05
CA ALA A 47 25.61 16.30 57.32
C ALA A 47 24.26 17.01 57.39
N SER A 48 24.31 18.33 57.32
CA SER A 48 23.22 19.30 57.54
C SER A 48 21.90 19.02 56.80
N ALA A 49 20.77 19.58 57.28
CA ALA A 49 19.42 19.48 56.71
C ALA A 49 19.34 19.84 55.23
N ASP A 50 20.26 20.65 54.73
CA ASP A 50 20.37 21.05 53.30
C ASP A 50 20.77 19.88 52.38
N ASP A 51 21.57 18.91 52.84
CA ASP A 51 21.97 17.76 52.03
C ASP A 51 20.83 16.75 51.90
N TRP A 52 19.94 16.67 52.85
CA TRP A 52 18.75 15.86 52.78
C TRP A 52 17.76 16.31 51.69
N THR A 53 17.59 17.65 51.58
CA THR A 53 16.72 18.23 50.56
C THR A 53 17.24 17.97 49.16
N LYS A 54 18.58 18.03 48.98
CA LYS A 54 19.23 17.73 47.68
C LYS A 54 19.13 16.27 47.30
N ILE A 55 19.30 15.34 48.27
CA ILE A 55 19.17 13.89 48.01
C ILE A 55 17.70 13.55 47.68
N GLY A 56 16.73 14.09 48.41
CA GLY A 56 15.31 13.90 48.11
C GLY A 56 14.94 14.39 46.71
N ALA A 57 15.40 15.56 46.33
CA ALA A 57 15.17 16.12 45.00
C ALA A 57 15.84 15.26 43.90
N SER A 58 17.04 14.71 44.17
CA SER A 58 17.75 13.84 43.24
C SER A 58 17.01 12.49 43.03
N ILE A 59 16.46 11.90 44.08
CA ILE A 59 15.67 10.66 44.03
C ILE A 59 14.37 10.94 43.24
N GLN A 60 13.65 12.00 43.61
CA GLN A 60 12.41 12.39 42.91
C GLN A 60 12.64 12.60 41.41
N PHE A 61 13.71 13.31 41.04
CA PHE A 61 14.06 13.53 39.66
C PHE A 61 14.43 12.23 38.91
N SER A 62 15.04 11.27 39.59
CA SER A 62 15.34 9.96 39.02
C SER A 62 14.07 9.14 38.79
N ASP A 63 13.14 9.19 39.72
CA ASP A 63 11.83 8.51 39.61
C ASP A 63 10.99 9.13 38.47
N GLU A 64 10.98 10.45 38.37
CA GLU A 64 10.29 11.16 37.28
C GLU A 64 10.89 10.83 35.92
N LYS A 65 12.22 10.68 35.78
CA LYS A 65 12.87 10.23 34.55
C LYS A 65 12.50 8.80 34.17
N LEU A 66 12.39 7.92 35.17
CA LEU A 66 11.96 6.54 34.96
C LEU A 66 10.50 6.50 34.52
N ASP A 67 9.63 7.30 35.16
CA ASP A 67 8.23 7.44 34.76
C ASP A 67 8.13 7.95 33.30
N LYS A 68 8.85 9.02 32.92
CA LYS A 68 8.91 9.48 31.53
C LYS A 68 9.25 8.35 30.55
N LYS A 69 10.29 7.55 30.87
CA LYS A 69 10.71 6.44 30.01
C LYS A 69 9.60 5.38 29.85
N ASN A 70 8.92 5.05 30.95
CA ASN A 70 7.83 4.09 30.95
C ASN A 70 6.65 4.60 30.11
N GLN A 71 6.26 5.86 30.28
CA GLN A 71 5.18 6.48 29.53
C GLN A 71 5.52 6.62 28.04
N THR A 72 6.77 6.94 27.69
CA THR A 72 7.26 6.92 26.31
C THR A 72 7.08 5.54 25.66
N ASN A 73 7.40 4.47 26.38
CA ASN A 73 7.21 3.11 25.88
C ASN A 73 5.73 2.76 25.67
N VAL A 74 4.86 3.23 26.57
CA VAL A 74 3.41 3.04 26.43
C VAL A 74 2.89 3.77 25.19
N LEU A 75 3.28 5.02 24.98
CA LEU A 75 2.92 5.79 23.78
C LEU A 75 3.38 5.10 22.49
N LYS A 76 4.64 4.69 22.45
CA LYS A 76 5.20 3.95 21.29
C LYS A 76 4.43 2.68 21.00
N ARG A 77 4.07 1.93 22.04
CA ARG A 77 3.26 0.72 21.89
C ARG A 77 1.88 1.02 21.34
N THR A 78 1.22 2.07 21.86
CA THR A 78 -0.09 2.50 21.34
C THR A 78 -0.02 2.85 19.86
N ILE A 79 1.00 3.61 19.42
CA ILE A 79 1.20 3.97 18.04
C ILE A 79 1.51 2.73 17.19
N SER A 80 2.35 1.81 17.68
CA SER A 80 2.64 0.54 17.00
C SER A 80 1.39 -0.34 16.85
N ASP A 81 0.54 -0.42 17.88
CA ASP A 81 -0.73 -1.16 17.81
C ASP A 81 -1.65 -0.61 16.68
N HIS A 82 -1.68 0.70 16.48
CA HIS A 82 -2.45 1.32 15.37
C HIS A 82 -1.75 1.20 14.01
N THR A 83 -0.45 1.03 13.99
CA THR A 83 0.35 0.86 12.78
C THR A 83 0.26 -0.58 12.26
N ASP A 84 0.62 -1.53 13.10
CA ASP A 84 0.79 -2.94 12.74
C ASP A 84 -0.43 -3.80 13.09
N GLY A 85 -1.26 -3.28 13.98
CA GLY A 85 -2.44 -3.98 14.53
C GLY A 85 -2.13 -4.71 15.81
N ASN A 86 -3.19 -4.92 16.61
CA ASN A 86 -3.13 -5.70 17.84
C ASN A 86 -4.41 -6.51 17.99
N LYS A 87 -4.33 -7.80 17.67
CA LYS A 87 -5.49 -8.72 17.70
C LYS A 87 -6.08 -8.89 19.10
N GLU A 88 -5.25 -8.86 20.13
CA GLU A 88 -5.70 -9.01 21.53
C GLU A 88 -6.56 -7.82 21.98
N ARG A 89 -6.27 -6.63 21.41
CA ARG A 89 -7.00 -5.39 21.69
C ARG A 89 -8.09 -5.08 20.66
N GLY A 90 -8.24 -5.92 19.64
CA GLY A 90 -9.17 -5.69 18.54
C GLY A 90 -8.81 -4.50 17.66
N ILE A 91 -7.53 -4.10 17.62
CA ILE A 91 -7.04 -2.98 16.84
C ILE A 91 -6.54 -3.51 15.48
N GLU A 92 -7.15 -3.05 14.40
CA GLU A 92 -6.65 -3.30 13.05
C GLU A 92 -5.65 -2.22 12.65
N GLY A 93 -4.37 -2.63 12.44
CA GLY A 93 -3.33 -1.72 11.99
C GLY A 93 -3.55 -1.22 10.57
N TRP A 94 -3.22 0.05 10.30
CA TRP A 94 -3.40 0.61 8.97
C TRP A 94 -2.51 -0.05 7.90
N LYS A 95 -1.36 -0.62 8.28
CA LYS A 95 -0.49 -1.36 7.34
C LYS A 95 -1.14 -2.63 6.78
N SER A 96 -2.08 -3.23 7.50
CA SER A 96 -2.79 -4.42 7.05
C SER A 96 -3.93 -4.12 6.07
N ARG A 97 -4.35 -2.86 5.97
CA ARG A 97 -5.43 -2.42 5.09
C ARG A 97 -4.93 -2.28 3.67
N ILE A 98 -5.66 -2.82 2.72
CA ILE A 98 -5.29 -2.83 1.30
C ILE A 98 -6.35 -2.19 0.42
N GLY A 99 -5.92 -1.67 -0.73
CA GLY A 99 -6.81 -1.14 -1.76
C GLY A 99 -7.70 -0.01 -1.24
N GLN A 100 -8.97 -0.03 -1.64
CA GLN A 100 -9.95 1.02 -1.32
C GLN A 100 -10.20 1.16 0.19
N ASN A 101 -10.22 0.06 0.95
CA ASN A 101 -10.41 0.11 2.40
C ASN A 101 -9.33 0.95 3.11
N SER A 102 -8.07 0.88 2.65
CA SER A 102 -6.99 1.73 3.19
C SER A 102 -7.28 3.21 2.96
N LEU A 103 -7.80 3.55 1.79
CA LEU A 103 -8.07 4.94 1.40
C LEU A 103 -9.26 5.53 2.15
N ASP A 104 -10.35 4.77 2.25
CA ASP A 104 -11.61 5.21 2.87
C ASP A 104 -11.48 5.41 4.38
N THR A 105 -10.61 4.63 5.03
CA THR A 105 -10.43 4.65 6.49
C THR A 105 -9.24 5.50 6.97
N ALA A 106 -8.43 6.05 6.07
CA ALA A 106 -7.19 6.74 6.42
C ALA A 106 -7.39 7.93 7.36
N ALA A 107 -8.31 8.82 7.04
CA ALA A 107 -8.59 10.02 7.85
C ALA A 107 -9.13 9.65 9.23
N GLN A 108 -10.04 8.68 9.29
CA GLN A 108 -10.60 8.19 10.54
C GLN A 108 -9.52 7.55 11.42
N SER A 109 -8.65 6.72 10.84
CA SER A 109 -7.56 6.06 11.56
C SER A 109 -6.59 7.07 12.21
N LYS A 110 -6.23 8.15 11.47
CA LYS A 110 -5.41 9.23 12.02
C LYS A 110 -6.10 9.95 13.18
N ALA A 111 -7.38 10.28 13.02
CA ALA A 111 -8.15 10.96 14.05
C ALA A 111 -8.31 10.11 15.31
N GLU A 112 -8.57 8.82 15.17
CA GLU A 112 -8.66 7.87 16.28
C GLU A 112 -7.33 7.76 17.03
N LEU A 113 -6.21 7.60 16.34
CA LEU A 113 -4.90 7.55 16.97
C LEU A 113 -4.58 8.83 17.73
N ARG A 114 -4.80 10.02 17.12
CA ARG A 114 -4.62 11.30 17.81
C ARG A 114 -5.47 11.41 19.06
N LYS A 115 -6.74 11.01 18.99
CA LYS A 115 -7.67 11.01 20.12
C LYS A 115 -7.15 10.12 21.25
N VAL A 116 -6.73 8.89 20.94
CA VAL A 116 -6.20 7.94 21.93
C VAL A 116 -4.95 8.48 22.60
N VAL A 117 -3.99 9.00 21.84
CA VAL A 117 -2.74 9.59 22.36
C VAL A 117 -3.04 10.81 23.23
N THR A 118 -3.91 11.72 22.78
CA THR A 118 -4.32 12.91 23.57
C THR A 118 -4.97 12.52 24.89
N GLN A 119 -5.84 11.50 24.88
CA GLN A 119 -6.47 11.00 26.11
C GLN A 119 -5.43 10.39 27.05
N GLN A 120 -4.48 9.60 26.54
CA GLN A 120 -3.40 9.04 27.36
C GLN A 120 -2.56 10.14 28.04
N LEU A 121 -2.21 11.20 27.29
CA LEU A 121 -1.48 12.34 27.84
C LEU A 121 -2.29 13.08 28.91
N ALA A 122 -3.59 13.26 28.71
CA ALA A 122 -4.47 13.91 29.67
C ALA A 122 -4.59 13.11 30.99
N ASP A 123 -4.63 11.79 30.89
CA ASP A 123 -4.80 10.88 32.04
C ASP A 123 -3.50 10.67 32.84
N LEU A 124 -2.36 11.19 32.37
CA LEU A 124 -1.08 11.07 33.08
C LEU A 124 -1.13 11.78 34.44
N LYS A 125 -0.64 11.08 35.45
CA LYS A 125 -0.47 11.63 36.82
C LYS A 125 0.97 12.08 37.10
N SER A 126 1.79 12.18 36.07
CA SER A 126 3.19 12.55 36.13
C SER A 126 3.40 14.04 36.45
N ALA A 127 4.65 14.42 36.80
CA ALA A 127 5.05 15.81 36.96
C ALA A 127 4.83 16.63 35.66
N GLN A 128 4.59 17.95 35.79
CA GLN A 128 4.22 18.78 34.64
C GLN A 128 5.29 18.76 33.55
N TRP A 129 6.57 18.86 33.90
CA TRP A 129 7.67 18.81 32.92
C TRP A 129 7.71 17.49 32.13
N VAL A 130 7.38 16.36 32.79
CA VAL A 130 7.26 15.05 32.14
C VAL A 130 6.13 15.06 31.12
N LYS A 131 4.98 15.65 31.45
CA LYS A 131 3.84 15.79 30.53
C LYS A 131 4.21 16.65 29.32
N ASP A 132 4.90 17.77 29.57
CA ASP A 132 5.30 18.70 28.50
C ASP A 132 6.26 18.02 27.52
N GLU A 133 7.29 17.33 28.02
CA GLU A 133 8.22 16.58 27.17
C GLU A 133 7.55 15.42 26.44
N LEU A 134 6.67 14.66 27.11
CA LEU A 134 5.92 13.58 26.49
C LEU A 134 4.95 14.08 25.42
N SER A 135 4.40 15.27 25.57
CA SER A 135 3.55 15.89 24.55
C SER A 135 4.32 16.21 23.29
N VAL A 136 5.55 16.71 23.40
CA VAL A 136 6.43 16.97 22.27
C VAL A 136 6.86 15.65 21.59
N ASP A 137 7.27 14.66 22.39
CA ASP A 137 7.65 13.34 21.88
C ASP A 137 6.45 12.68 21.16
N ALA A 138 5.26 12.74 21.75
CA ALA A 138 4.04 12.18 21.18
C ALA A 138 3.67 12.81 19.83
N GLU A 139 3.76 14.15 19.71
CA GLU A 139 3.49 14.82 18.45
C GLU A 139 4.48 14.41 17.36
N SER A 140 5.76 14.27 17.72
CA SER A 140 6.78 13.76 16.79
C SER A 140 6.44 12.36 16.28
N TYR A 141 6.07 11.44 17.18
CA TYR A 141 5.70 10.06 16.81
C TYR A 141 4.40 10.01 16.00
N LEU A 142 3.42 10.88 16.31
CA LEU A 142 2.19 10.99 15.53
C LEU A 142 2.47 11.46 14.10
N LEU A 143 3.29 12.51 13.95
CA LEU A 143 3.68 13.01 12.61
C LEU A 143 4.42 11.94 11.81
N GLU A 144 5.36 11.22 12.42
CA GLU A 144 6.08 10.13 11.75
C GLU A 144 5.12 9.01 11.31
N ASN A 145 4.17 8.64 12.16
CA ASN A 145 3.15 7.65 11.84
C ASN A 145 2.23 8.13 10.70
N GLU A 146 1.80 9.40 10.72
CA GLU A 146 0.94 9.98 9.69
C GLU A 146 1.64 10.02 8.33
N VAL A 147 2.91 10.38 8.28
CA VAL A 147 3.73 10.33 7.06
C VAL A 147 3.82 8.89 6.55
N GLY A 148 4.07 7.92 7.44
CA GLY A 148 4.09 6.50 7.09
C GLY A 148 2.76 6.03 6.50
N GLN A 149 1.63 6.44 7.09
CA GLN A 149 0.30 6.13 6.60
C GLN A 149 0.02 6.77 5.24
N ASP A 150 0.46 8.02 5.02
CA ASP A 150 0.29 8.69 3.72
C ASP A 150 1.09 7.99 2.61
N LEU A 151 2.32 7.56 2.89
CA LEU A 151 3.12 6.78 1.95
C LEU A 151 2.46 5.42 1.62
N HIS A 152 1.92 4.74 2.64
CA HIS A 152 1.16 3.52 2.43
C HIS A 152 -0.07 3.77 1.54
N ASN A 153 -0.85 4.82 1.80
CA ASN A 153 -2.02 5.18 1.01
C ASN A 153 -1.68 5.52 -0.45
N ILE A 154 -0.56 6.22 -0.69
CA ILE A 154 -0.06 6.46 -2.04
C ILE A 154 0.20 5.13 -2.76
N THR A 155 0.83 4.18 -2.07
CA THR A 155 1.10 2.84 -2.63
C THR A 155 -0.20 2.09 -2.92
N GLN A 156 -1.18 2.13 -2.00
CA GLN A 156 -2.48 1.51 -2.20
C GLN A 156 -3.27 2.15 -3.35
N ARG A 157 -3.22 3.48 -3.51
CA ARG A 157 -3.82 4.18 -4.67
C ARG A 157 -3.22 3.71 -5.99
N LYS A 158 -1.89 3.62 -6.06
CA LYS A 158 -1.20 3.10 -7.26
C LYS A 158 -1.65 1.67 -7.57
N ALA A 159 -1.68 0.79 -6.57
CA ALA A 159 -2.10 -0.60 -6.74
C ALA A 159 -3.57 -0.72 -7.17
N ALA A 160 -4.47 0.04 -6.55
CA ALA A 160 -5.89 0.07 -6.91
C ALA A 160 -6.08 0.56 -8.36
N ARG A 161 -5.41 1.65 -8.76
CA ARG A 161 -5.47 2.19 -10.11
C ARG A 161 -4.92 1.20 -11.15
N LEU A 162 -3.81 0.53 -10.86
CA LEU A 162 -3.26 -0.51 -11.72
C LEU A 162 -4.24 -1.68 -11.91
N THR A 163 -4.91 -2.10 -10.83
CA THR A 163 -5.93 -3.16 -10.89
C THR A 163 -7.11 -2.72 -11.74
N THR A 164 -7.59 -1.48 -11.57
CA THR A 164 -8.66 -0.91 -12.40
C THR A 164 -8.25 -0.89 -13.87
N ASN A 165 -7.06 -0.37 -14.19
CA ASN A 165 -6.55 -0.31 -15.54
C ASN A 165 -6.45 -1.69 -16.21
N LYS A 166 -5.92 -2.69 -15.49
CA LYS A 166 -5.89 -4.07 -15.99
C LYS A 166 -7.28 -4.65 -16.24
N THR A 167 -8.25 -4.31 -15.40
CA THR A 167 -9.65 -4.75 -15.59
C THR A 167 -10.26 -4.06 -16.80
N THR A 168 -10.06 -2.75 -16.94
CA THR A 168 -10.51 -1.98 -18.11
C THR A 168 -9.90 -2.55 -19.40
N LEU A 169 -8.58 -2.77 -19.45
CA LEU A 169 -7.95 -3.37 -20.63
C LEU A 169 -8.57 -4.72 -21.02
N ARG A 170 -8.80 -5.59 -20.05
CA ARG A 170 -9.44 -6.88 -20.33
C ARG A 170 -10.86 -6.72 -20.85
N GLN A 171 -11.61 -5.78 -20.30
CA GLN A 171 -12.99 -5.51 -20.76
C GLN A 171 -12.97 -4.91 -22.17
N THR A 172 -12.19 -3.85 -22.42
CA THR A 172 -12.08 -3.21 -23.72
C THR A 172 -11.58 -4.19 -24.81
N SER A 173 -10.62 -5.09 -24.46
CA SER A 173 -10.21 -6.15 -25.39
C SER A 173 -11.33 -7.14 -25.71
N ARG A 174 -12.14 -7.53 -24.73
CA ARG A 174 -13.32 -8.38 -24.97
C ARG A 174 -14.39 -7.66 -25.79
N ASP A 175 -14.60 -6.38 -25.55
CA ASP A 175 -15.54 -5.57 -26.30
C ASP A 175 -15.06 -5.44 -27.77
N LEU A 176 -13.77 -5.32 -28.00
CA LEU A 176 -13.17 -5.36 -29.33
C LEU A 176 -13.40 -6.71 -30.02
N ASP A 177 -13.23 -7.84 -29.31
CA ASP A 177 -13.50 -9.17 -29.87
C ASP A 177 -15.00 -9.38 -30.18
N ASN A 178 -15.89 -8.71 -29.48
CA ASN A 178 -17.34 -8.87 -29.63
C ASN A 178 -18.03 -7.83 -30.53
N ILE A 179 -17.32 -6.79 -30.95
CA ILE A 179 -17.89 -5.79 -31.86
C ILE A 179 -18.26 -6.41 -33.20
N VAL A 180 -19.25 -5.85 -33.88
CA VAL A 180 -19.69 -6.33 -35.20
C VAL A 180 -18.53 -6.24 -36.19
N ALA A 181 -18.34 -7.29 -36.97
CA ALA A 181 -17.31 -7.31 -38.01
C ALA A 181 -17.53 -6.17 -39.02
N GLY A 182 -16.48 -5.35 -39.26
CA GLY A 182 -16.55 -4.21 -40.14
C GLY A 182 -17.06 -2.90 -39.56
N ASP A 183 -17.34 -2.85 -38.23
CA ASP A 183 -17.57 -1.60 -37.48
C ASP A 183 -16.22 -0.89 -37.23
N ILE A 184 -15.73 -0.21 -38.29
CA ILE A 184 -14.42 0.44 -38.29
C ILE A 184 -14.29 1.49 -37.19
N GLU A 185 -15.32 2.34 -37.00
CA GLU A 185 -15.30 3.40 -36.00
C GLU A 185 -15.26 2.84 -34.58
N GLY A 186 -16.02 1.76 -34.35
CA GLY A 186 -16.04 1.05 -33.08
C GLY A 186 -14.71 0.38 -32.77
N GLU A 187 -14.11 -0.31 -33.75
CA GLU A 187 -12.80 -0.95 -33.60
C GLU A 187 -11.71 0.08 -33.31
N ASP A 188 -11.61 1.17 -34.08
CA ASP A 188 -10.62 2.20 -33.90
C ASP A 188 -10.75 2.88 -32.53
N ARG A 189 -11.97 3.19 -32.09
CA ARG A 189 -12.23 3.77 -30.78
C ARG A 189 -11.75 2.84 -29.64
N LEU A 190 -12.02 1.53 -29.71
CA LEU A 190 -11.61 0.59 -28.68
C LEU A 190 -10.09 0.38 -28.67
N ILE A 191 -9.44 0.38 -29.83
CA ILE A 191 -7.97 0.33 -29.96
C ILE A 191 -7.33 1.58 -29.36
N ASP A 192 -7.90 2.75 -29.59
CA ASP A 192 -7.43 4.01 -28.99
C ASP A 192 -7.62 4.01 -27.47
N GLU A 193 -8.76 3.52 -26.96
CA GLU A 193 -9.03 3.37 -25.53
C GLU A 193 -7.98 2.45 -24.86
N ILE A 194 -7.64 1.32 -25.49
CA ILE A 194 -6.55 0.45 -25.02
C ILE A 194 -5.24 1.24 -24.94
N GLY A 195 -4.93 2.07 -25.93
CA GLY A 195 -3.75 2.93 -25.96
C GLY A 195 -3.72 3.92 -24.78
N VAL A 196 -4.85 4.57 -24.49
CA VAL A 196 -4.99 5.51 -23.36
C VAL A 196 -4.77 4.82 -22.02
N VAL A 197 -5.37 3.66 -21.80
CA VAL A 197 -5.19 2.89 -20.57
C VAL A 197 -3.75 2.39 -20.43
N ALA A 198 -3.15 1.91 -21.51
CA ALA A 198 -1.74 1.49 -21.52
C ALA A 198 -0.79 2.65 -21.22
N LEU A 199 -1.04 3.86 -21.72
CA LEU A 199 -0.29 5.07 -21.39
C LEU A 199 -0.36 5.40 -19.89
N ASP A 200 -1.54 5.29 -19.28
CA ASP A 200 -1.69 5.51 -17.84
C ASP A 200 -0.91 4.47 -17.02
N MET A 201 -0.93 3.22 -17.45
CA MET A 201 -0.13 2.15 -16.82
C MET A 201 1.36 2.39 -16.96
N ALA A 202 1.84 2.78 -18.17
CA ALA A 202 3.25 3.11 -18.40
C ALA A 202 3.76 4.20 -17.44
N ARG A 203 2.94 5.26 -17.22
CA ARG A 203 3.25 6.34 -16.28
C ARG A 203 3.26 5.86 -14.84
N GLN A 204 2.37 4.96 -14.47
CA GLN A 204 2.34 4.37 -13.12
C GLN A 204 3.56 3.49 -12.85
N ASP A 205 4.04 2.78 -13.87
CA ASP A 205 5.27 1.97 -13.83
C ASP A 205 6.54 2.84 -13.83
N GLY A 206 6.38 4.16 -13.93
CA GLY A 206 7.48 5.13 -13.85
C GLY A 206 8.23 5.31 -15.17
N LEU A 207 7.67 4.87 -16.28
CA LEU A 207 8.26 5.11 -17.59
C LEU A 207 8.17 6.61 -17.94
N THR A 208 9.32 7.21 -18.27
CA THR A 208 9.43 8.64 -18.61
C THR A 208 9.97 8.87 -20.01
N ASP A 209 10.69 7.90 -20.56
CA ASP A 209 11.21 7.97 -21.91
C ASP A 209 10.09 7.72 -22.92
N LYS A 210 9.99 8.60 -23.93
CA LYS A 210 8.92 8.56 -24.93
C LYS A 210 8.93 7.24 -25.71
N ASN A 211 10.10 6.76 -26.11
CA ASN A 211 10.18 5.55 -26.92
C ASN A 211 9.71 4.33 -26.15
N ASN A 212 10.11 4.24 -24.87
CA ASN A 212 9.68 3.16 -23.98
C ASN A 212 8.17 3.21 -23.74
N ILE A 213 7.58 4.40 -23.60
CA ILE A 213 6.14 4.59 -23.47
C ILE A 213 5.42 4.15 -24.75
N ASP A 214 5.90 4.59 -25.91
CA ASP A 214 5.30 4.26 -27.20
C ASP A 214 5.38 2.74 -27.48
N GLU A 215 6.49 2.08 -27.14
CA GLU A 215 6.63 0.62 -27.22
C GLU A 215 5.68 -0.09 -26.23
N TYR A 216 5.53 0.43 -25.03
CA TYR A 216 4.60 -0.11 -24.03
C TYR A 216 3.16 -0.06 -24.55
N ILE A 217 2.70 1.10 -25.03
CA ILE A 217 1.36 1.28 -25.61
C ILE A 217 1.18 0.32 -26.80
N LYS A 218 2.14 0.32 -27.72
CA LYS A 218 2.11 -0.53 -28.91
C LYS A 218 2.00 -2.01 -28.56
N SER A 219 2.61 -2.46 -27.47
CA SER A 219 2.54 -3.87 -27.04
C SER A 219 1.11 -4.29 -26.69
N TYR A 220 0.36 -3.44 -25.98
CA TYR A 220 -1.04 -3.72 -25.61
C TYR A 220 -2.00 -3.62 -26.79
N GLN A 221 -1.87 -2.56 -27.61
CA GLN A 221 -2.67 -2.41 -28.83
C GLN A 221 -2.43 -3.57 -29.80
N SER A 222 -1.16 -3.92 -30.03
CA SER A 222 -0.78 -5.04 -30.88
C SER A 222 -1.38 -6.37 -30.42
N ALA A 223 -1.34 -6.65 -29.12
CA ALA A 223 -1.92 -7.87 -28.58
C ALA A 223 -3.45 -7.93 -28.76
N ALA A 224 -4.16 -6.83 -28.55
CA ALA A 224 -5.60 -6.76 -28.71
C ALA A 224 -6.02 -6.86 -30.17
N ILE A 225 -5.34 -6.13 -31.07
CA ILE A 225 -5.55 -6.21 -32.52
C ILE A 225 -5.32 -7.65 -33.00
N GLY A 226 -4.23 -8.27 -32.55
CA GLY A 226 -3.92 -9.65 -32.94
C GLY A 226 -4.99 -10.66 -32.46
N SER A 227 -5.52 -10.47 -31.25
CA SER A 227 -6.66 -11.27 -30.75
C SER A 227 -7.88 -11.12 -31.67
N ARG A 228 -8.23 -9.87 -31.98
CA ARG A 228 -9.39 -9.57 -32.83
C ARG A 228 -9.24 -10.14 -34.24
N ILE A 229 -8.09 -10.00 -34.89
CA ILE A 229 -7.85 -10.58 -36.22
C ILE A 229 -7.99 -12.09 -36.19
N LYS A 230 -7.41 -12.76 -35.20
CA LYS A 230 -7.55 -14.22 -35.03
C LYS A 230 -9.01 -14.64 -34.79
N PHE A 231 -9.75 -13.86 -34.01
CA PHE A 231 -11.17 -14.09 -33.78
C PHE A 231 -11.96 -13.98 -35.10
N LEU A 232 -11.79 -12.89 -35.87
CA LEU A 232 -12.43 -12.69 -37.16
C LEU A 232 -12.11 -13.82 -38.16
N GLN A 233 -10.87 -14.29 -38.15
CA GLN A 233 -10.47 -15.47 -38.93
C GLN A 233 -11.18 -16.75 -38.53
N SER A 234 -11.33 -16.96 -37.20
CA SER A 234 -12.01 -18.15 -36.65
C SER A 234 -13.50 -18.17 -36.92
N THR A 235 -14.11 -17.00 -37.17
CA THR A 235 -15.53 -16.85 -37.50
C THR A 235 -15.80 -16.71 -39.01
N ASP A 236 -14.78 -16.97 -39.86
CA ASP A 236 -14.83 -16.82 -41.30
C ASP A 236 -15.11 -15.37 -41.81
N GLU A 237 -14.92 -14.36 -40.97
CA GLU A 237 -15.00 -12.92 -41.31
C GLU A 237 -13.68 -12.43 -41.95
N LEU A 238 -13.25 -13.13 -42.99
CA LEU A 238 -11.92 -13.01 -43.55
C LEU A 238 -11.59 -11.62 -44.14
N ARG A 239 -12.62 -10.95 -44.71
CA ARG A 239 -12.45 -9.58 -45.26
C ARG A 239 -12.25 -8.56 -44.14
N ALA A 240 -13.09 -8.65 -43.08
CA ALA A 240 -12.96 -7.76 -41.93
C ALA A 240 -11.60 -7.94 -41.23
N ALA A 241 -11.10 -9.19 -41.14
CA ALA A 241 -9.76 -9.48 -40.63
C ALA A 241 -8.67 -8.81 -41.46
N LYS A 242 -8.77 -8.88 -42.78
CA LYS A 242 -7.81 -8.24 -43.68
C LYS A 242 -7.87 -6.71 -43.58
N ASP A 243 -9.07 -6.14 -43.63
CA ASP A 243 -9.25 -4.69 -43.50
C ASP A 243 -8.72 -4.15 -42.18
N LEU A 244 -8.93 -4.85 -41.07
CA LEU A 244 -8.37 -4.50 -39.76
C LEU A 244 -6.83 -4.58 -39.76
N TYR A 245 -6.26 -5.66 -40.34
CA TYR A 245 -4.81 -5.81 -40.46
C TYR A 245 -4.20 -4.65 -41.23
N ASP A 246 -4.73 -4.36 -42.45
CA ASP A 246 -4.21 -3.33 -43.35
C ASP A 246 -4.26 -1.93 -42.68
N ARG A 247 -5.30 -1.62 -41.93
CA ARG A 247 -5.44 -0.33 -41.20
C ARG A 247 -4.49 -0.22 -40.01
N THR A 248 -4.24 -1.34 -39.31
CA THR A 248 -3.53 -1.33 -38.02
C THR A 248 -2.12 -1.90 -38.08
N GLU A 249 -1.61 -2.22 -39.27
CA GLU A 249 -0.29 -2.81 -39.49
C GLU A 249 0.84 -2.04 -38.75
N GLY A 250 0.76 -0.70 -38.74
CA GLY A 250 1.71 0.17 -38.04
C GLY A 250 1.73 0.03 -36.53
N LEU A 251 0.62 -0.44 -35.93
CA LEU A 251 0.48 -0.69 -34.48
C LEU A 251 0.93 -2.09 -34.06
N LEU A 252 1.14 -3.00 -35.02
CA LEU A 252 1.56 -4.36 -34.72
C LEU A 252 3.04 -4.44 -34.35
N SER A 253 3.37 -5.29 -33.37
CA SER A 253 4.75 -5.66 -33.09
C SER A 253 5.32 -6.51 -34.20
N GLY A 254 6.64 -6.46 -34.43
CA GLY A 254 7.29 -7.15 -35.55
C GLY A 254 6.95 -8.64 -35.66
N PRO A 255 7.08 -9.44 -34.59
CA PRO A 255 6.73 -10.86 -34.63
C PRO A 255 5.25 -11.11 -34.95
N LEU A 256 4.35 -10.34 -34.33
CA LEU A 256 2.91 -10.51 -34.54
C LEU A 256 2.47 -10.07 -35.92
N LYS A 257 3.10 -9.03 -36.49
CA LYS A 257 2.89 -8.58 -37.86
C LYS A 257 3.20 -9.68 -38.88
N LEU A 258 4.32 -10.39 -38.71
CA LEU A 258 4.70 -11.50 -39.58
C LEU A 258 3.70 -12.66 -39.48
N GLU A 259 3.35 -13.05 -38.25
CA GLU A 259 2.36 -14.13 -38.00
C GLU A 259 1.00 -13.80 -38.64
N LEU A 260 0.52 -12.59 -38.44
CA LEU A 260 -0.80 -12.17 -38.93
C LEU A 260 -0.82 -11.92 -40.45
N SER A 261 0.28 -11.49 -41.09
CA SER A 261 0.33 -11.35 -42.55
C SER A 261 0.10 -12.68 -43.26
N GLU A 262 0.77 -13.74 -42.81
CA GLU A 262 0.57 -15.09 -43.36
C GLU A 262 -0.87 -15.57 -43.16
N LEU A 263 -1.43 -15.33 -41.99
CA LEU A 263 -2.81 -15.72 -41.63
C LEU A 263 -3.85 -15.01 -42.50
N VAL A 264 -3.68 -13.69 -42.71
CA VAL A 264 -4.61 -12.84 -43.46
C VAL A 264 -4.50 -13.11 -44.96
N GLU A 265 -3.30 -13.33 -45.51
CA GLU A 265 -3.10 -13.72 -46.93
C GLU A 265 -3.79 -15.03 -47.23
N THR A 266 -3.57 -16.06 -46.40
CA THR A 266 -4.23 -17.36 -46.56
C THR A 266 -5.74 -17.26 -46.49
N GLY A 267 -6.26 -16.47 -45.55
CA GLY A 267 -7.70 -16.20 -45.40
C GLY A 267 -8.24 -15.40 -46.61
N GLY A 268 -7.51 -14.39 -47.08
CA GLY A 268 -7.89 -13.58 -48.25
C GLY A 268 -8.07 -14.44 -49.50
N VAL A 269 -7.14 -15.33 -49.81
CA VAL A 269 -7.27 -16.29 -50.94
C VAL A 269 -8.51 -17.15 -50.81
N LYS A 270 -8.83 -17.65 -49.60
CA LYS A 270 -10.05 -18.43 -49.32
C LYS A 270 -11.32 -17.61 -49.59
N ALA A 271 -11.37 -16.35 -49.13
CA ALA A 271 -12.52 -15.44 -49.32
C ALA A 271 -12.77 -15.11 -50.77
N ASP A 272 -11.70 -14.82 -51.53
CA ASP A 272 -11.77 -14.54 -52.96
C ASP A 272 -12.24 -15.75 -53.78
N THR A 273 -11.77 -16.95 -53.39
CA THR A 273 -12.18 -18.22 -54.02
C THR A 273 -13.68 -18.48 -53.80
N LEU A 274 -14.17 -18.31 -52.55
CA LEU A 274 -15.58 -18.44 -52.24
C LEU A 274 -16.45 -17.44 -53.00
N THR A 275 -16.00 -16.17 -53.08
CA THR A 275 -16.72 -15.12 -53.83
C THR A 275 -16.75 -15.42 -55.33
N ALA A 276 -15.67 -15.90 -55.91
CA ALA A 276 -15.60 -16.33 -57.31
C ALA A 276 -16.56 -17.51 -57.58
N PHE A 277 -16.58 -18.49 -56.65
CA PHE A 277 -17.50 -19.63 -56.72
C PHE A 277 -18.97 -19.20 -56.66
N ASP A 278 -19.31 -18.34 -55.70
CA ASP A 278 -20.67 -17.77 -55.57
C ASP A 278 -21.11 -16.97 -56.81
N ASN A 279 -20.21 -16.20 -57.38
CA ASN A 279 -20.48 -15.45 -58.62
C ASN A 279 -20.72 -16.38 -59.81
N ILE A 280 -20.00 -17.48 -59.90
CA ILE A 280 -20.20 -18.48 -60.96
C ILE A 280 -21.54 -19.22 -60.80
N THR A 281 -21.88 -19.59 -59.53
CA THR A 281 -23.12 -20.34 -59.24
C THR A 281 -24.38 -19.50 -59.29
N ARG A 282 -24.29 -18.18 -59.09
CA ARG A 282 -25.44 -17.25 -59.14
C ARG A 282 -25.79 -16.72 -60.57
N VAL A 283 -25.04 -17.10 -61.62
CA VAL A 283 -25.37 -16.68 -62.98
C VAL A 283 -26.62 -17.41 -63.46
N PRO A 284 -27.75 -16.69 -63.67
CA PRO A 284 -29.01 -17.33 -64.09
C PRO A 284 -28.85 -17.93 -65.49
N GLY A 285 -29.16 -19.21 -65.68
CA GLY A 285 -29.26 -19.84 -66.98
C GLY A 285 -28.11 -20.75 -67.41
N ARG A 286 -27.11 -20.98 -66.57
CA ARG A 286 -26.11 -22.02 -66.83
C ARG A 286 -26.61 -23.37 -66.35
N SER A 287 -26.68 -24.38 -67.25
CA SER A 287 -26.99 -25.76 -66.89
C SER A 287 -25.77 -26.39 -66.17
N HIS A 288 -26.03 -27.38 -65.33
CA HIS A 288 -24.98 -28.08 -64.55
C HIS A 288 -23.86 -28.67 -65.46
N GLU A 289 -24.18 -28.96 -66.72
CA GLU A 289 -23.22 -29.43 -67.75
C GLU A 289 -22.26 -28.33 -68.25
N GLN A 290 -22.51 -27.07 -68.01
CA GLN A 290 -21.63 -25.93 -68.40
C GLN A 290 -20.68 -25.51 -67.26
N MET A 291 -20.78 -26.15 -66.08
CA MET A 291 -19.96 -25.85 -64.93
C MET A 291 -18.86 -26.90 -64.64
N ILE A 292 -18.77 -27.96 -65.44
CA ILE A 292 -17.71 -28.95 -65.51
C ILE A 292 -16.93 -28.68 -66.79
#